data_f8c0f9872ce6a0e41eaa4e949a5142c4
#
_entry.id   f8c0f9872ce6a0e41eaa4e949a5142c4
#
_cell.length_a   1.000
_cell.length_b   1.000
_cell.length_c   1.000
_cell.angle_alpha   90.00
_cell.angle_beta   90.00
_cell.angle_gamma   90.00
#
_symmetry.space_group_name_H-M   'P 1'
#
loop_
_entity.id
_entity.type
_entity.pdbx_description
1 polymer ?
#
loop_
_entity_poly.entity_id
_entity_poly.type
_entity_poly.pdbx_seq_one_letter_code
_entity_poly.pdbx_strand_id
1 'polypeptide(L)'
;SNTLAQKLREMIINDDLPAEYRFPNENEFCEQLGIGRGTLREAYKVLESEGLIIRTKRGTFVNDIARNGTNLSFHTAIEVSEYRDLLEFRIMFEAELAYLAATRATDEEIAQIAEALKNMELHRDNLLLLSYHDMQFHMEVCNASHNKLLQSIMQMVHDTFEKSIYTAFHSE
;
A
#
# COMPACT_ATOMS: atom_id res chain seq x y z
N SER A 1 13.92 5.02 14.98
CA SER A 1 14.16 4.00 13.91
C SER A 1 13.04 4.01 12.89
N ASN A 2 11.79 4.04 13.31
CA ASN A 2 10.62 4.05 12.41
C ASN A 2 10.60 5.25 11.46
N THR A 3 10.96 6.44 11.96
CA THR A 3 11.03 7.68 11.17
C THR A 3 12.13 7.63 10.09
N LEU A 4 13.27 6.98 10.36
CA LEU A 4 14.35 6.84 9.37
C LEU A 4 13.96 5.84 8.28
N ALA A 5 13.41 4.69 8.66
CA ALA A 5 12.94 3.71 7.69
C ALA A 5 11.89 4.33 6.75
N GLN A 6 10.94 5.06 7.30
CA GLN A 6 9.91 5.74 6.52
C GLN A 6 10.50 6.75 5.51
N LYS A 7 11.45 7.60 5.95
CA LYS A 7 12.12 8.57 5.05
C LYS A 7 12.88 7.89 3.92
N LEU A 8 13.68 6.87 4.24
CA LEU A 8 14.43 6.13 3.23
C LEU A 8 13.50 5.38 2.27
N ARG A 9 12.40 4.86 2.78
CA ARG A 9 11.35 4.22 1.99
C ARG A 9 10.75 5.18 0.97
N GLU A 10 10.34 6.36 1.41
CA GLU A 10 9.80 7.42 0.54
C GLU A 10 10.81 7.81 -0.54
N MET A 11 12.08 7.99 -0.20
CA MET A 11 13.13 8.31 -1.17
C MET A 11 13.33 7.19 -2.21
N ILE A 12 13.20 5.92 -1.83
CA ILE A 12 13.30 4.79 -2.76
C ILE A 12 12.09 4.74 -3.69
N ILE A 13 10.89 4.89 -3.14
CA ILE A 13 9.63 4.81 -3.92
C ILE A 13 9.51 5.98 -4.90
N ASN A 14 9.96 7.18 -4.51
CA ASN A 14 9.95 8.38 -5.36
C ASN A 14 11.15 8.46 -6.32
N ASP A 15 11.98 7.43 -6.39
CA ASP A 15 13.19 7.35 -7.22
C ASP A 15 14.28 8.40 -6.89
N ASP A 16 14.20 9.03 -5.70
CA ASP A 16 15.28 9.89 -5.17
C ASP A 16 16.54 9.08 -4.83
N LEU A 17 16.35 7.79 -4.49
CA LEU A 17 17.38 6.77 -4.37
C LEU A 17 17.12 5.70 -5.45
N PRO A 18 17.78 5.80 -6.61
CA PRO A 18 17.48 4.92 -7.73
C PRO A 18 17.88 3.46 -7.47
N ALA A 19 17.36 2.57 -8.29
CA ALA A 19 17.72 1.16 -8.27
C ALA A 19 19.25 0.97 -8.29
N GLU A 20 19.72 -0.01 -7.53
CA GLU A 20 21.14 -0.32 -7.35
C GLU A 20 21.96 0.79 -6.66
N TYR A 21 21.33 1.88 -6.17
CA TYR A 21 22.03 2.86 -5.35
C TYR A 21 22.71 2.18 -4.18
N ARG A 22 24.02 2.41 -4.03
CA ARG A 22 24.81 1.87 -2.94
C ARG A 22 24.83 2.84 -1.76
N PHE A 23 24.28 2.43 -0.63
CA PHE A 23 24.39 3.19 0.60
C PHE A 23 25.84 3.30 1.09
N PRO A 24 26.21 4.40 1.75
CA PRO A 24 27.49 4.52 2.45
C PRO A 24 27.68 3.36 3.45
N ASN A 25 28.91 3.11 3.89
CA ASN A 25 29.10 2.14 4.96
C ASN A 25 28.38 2.59 6.24
N GLU A 26 28.00 1.63 7.12
CA GLU A 26 27.17 1.93 8.28
C GLU A 26 27.75 3.02 9.19
N ASN A 27 29.08 3.11 9.31
CA ASN A 27 29.73 4.11 10.15
C ASN A 27 29.61 5.51 9.55
N GLU A 28 29.98 5.63 8.30
CA GLU A 28 29.91 6.87 7.54
C GLU A 28 28.45 7.38 7.46
N PHE A 29 27.52 6.49 7.20
CA PHE A 29 26.10 6.89 7.10
C PHE A 29 25.52 7.31 8.46
N CYS A 30 25.92 6.66 9.55
CA CYS A 30 25.57 7.09 10.91
C CYS A 30 26.12 8.49 11.23
N GLU A 31 27.36 8.78 10.84
CA GLU A 31 27.98 10.10 11.03
C GLU A 31 27.25 11.19 10.21
N GLN A 32 26.97 10.92 8.93
CA GLN A 32 26.24 11.84 8.06
C GLN A 32 24.84 12.17 8.58
N LEU A 33 24.14 11.18 9.14
CA LEU A 33 22.76 11.33 9.63
C LEU A 33 22.70 11.74 11.12
N GLY A 34 23.82 11.74 11.85
CA GLY A 34 23.84 12.02 13.28
C GLY A 34 23.09 11.00 14.13
N ILE A 35 23.09 9.71 13.75
CA ILE A 35 22.32 8.64 14.40
C ILE A 35 23.22 7.51 14.90
N GLY A 36 22.67 6.71 15.82
CA GLY A 36 23.35 5.50 16.29
C GLY A 36 23.25 4.32 15.31
N ARG A 37 24.26 3.43 15.33
CA ARG A 37 24.26 2.21 14.49
C ARG A 37 23.03 1.32 14.71
N GLY A 38 22.52 1.25 15.94
CA GLY A 38 21.31 0.49 16.26
C GLY A 38 20.10 1.01 15.49
N THR A 39 19.93 2.34 15.44
CA THR A 39 18.84 3.00 14.70
C THR A 39 18.91 2.72 13.20
N LEU A 40 20.12 2.80 12.62
CA LEU A 40 20.32 2.51 11.20
C LEU A 40 20.03 1.04 10.87
N ARG A 41 20.51 0.11 11.69
CA ARG A 41 20.29 -1.32 11.49
C ARG A 41 18.83 -1.72 11.60
N GLU A 42 18.08 -1.14 12.53
CA GLU A 42 16.63 -1.37 12.63
C GLU A 42 15.90 -0.80 11.41
N ALA A 43 16.27 0.39 10.91
CA ALA A 43 15.72 0.90 9.68
C ALA A 43 16.01 -0.03 8.47
N TYR A 44 17.25 -0.49 8.35
CA TYR A 44 17.63 -1.43 7.29
C TYR A 44 16.89 -2.78 7.37
N LYS A 45 16.64 -3.31 8.57
CA LYS A 45 15.84 -4.54 8.72
C LYS A 45 14.42 -4.36 8.19
N VAL A 46 13.79 -3.22 8.47
CA VAL A 46 12.46 -2.91 7.96
C VAL A 46 12.48 -2.86 6.44
N LEU A 47 13.38 -2.07 5.84
CA LEU A 47 13.46 -1.92 4.38
C LEU A 47 13.82 -3.24 3.67
N GLU A 48 14.67 -4.06 4.28
CA GLU A 48 15.03 -5.40 3.78
C GLU A 48 13.84 -6.36 3.83
N SER A 49 13.04 -6.31 4.91
CA SER A 49 11.82 -7.13 5.03
C SER A 49 10.72 -6.71 4.05
N GLU A 50 10.71 -5.45 3.63
CA GLU A 50 9.82 -4.91 2.59
C GLU A 50 10.33 -5.21 1.18
N GLY A 51 11.56 -5.70 1.04
CA GLY A 51 12.21 -5.98 -0.23
C GLY A 51 12.74 -4.73 -0.95
N LEU A 52 12.80 -3.58 -0.26
CA LEU A 52 13.27 -2.30 -0.84
C LEU A 52 14.78 -2.20 -0.92
N ILE A 53 15.51 -2.91 -0.06
CA ILE A 53 16.97 -2.97 -0.09
C ILE A 53 17.48 -4.41 -0.05
N ILE A 54 18.71 -4.59 -0.52
CA ILE A 54 19.44 -5.85 -0.47
C ILE A 54 20.74 -5.62 0.30
N ARG A 55 21.00 -6.46 1.30
CA ARG A 55 22.24 -6.44 2.07
C ARG A 55 23.14 -7.59 1.68
N THR A 56 24.35 -7.28 1.28
CA THR A 56 25.36 -8.26 0.83
C THR A 56 26.69 -8.02 1.52
N LYS A 57 27.65 -8.91 1.33
CA LYS A 57 29.05 -8.71 1.77
C LYS A 57 29.71 -7.49 1.09
N ARG A 58 29.15 -7.00 -0.03
CA ARG A 58 29.66 -5.85 -0.80
C ARG A 58 29.06 -4.52 -0.33
N GLY A 59 28.04 -4.55 0.51
CA GLY A 59 27.31 -3.38 1.00
C GLY A 59 25.79 -3.54 0.96
N THR A 60 25.12 -2.45 1.30
CA THR A 60 23.67 -2.30 1.22
C THR A 60 23.31 -1.54 -0.05
N PHE A 61 22.33 -2.01 -0.80
CA PHE A 61 21.91 -1.45 -2.10
C PHE A 61 20.39 -1.32 -2.13
N VAL A 62 19.89 -0.30 -2.86
CA VAL A 62 18.48 -0.24 -3.24
C VAL A 62 18.19 -1.41 -4.17
N ASN A 63 17.11 -2.14 -3.91
CA ASN A 63 16.69 -3.25 -4.73
C ASN A 63 16.18 -2.74 -6.09
N ASP A 64 16.58 -3.37 -7.17
CA ASP A 64 16.00 -3.15 -8.49
C ASP A 64 14.64 -3.88 -8.56
N ILE A 65 13.57 -3.16 -8.26
CA ILE A 65 12.21 -3.69 -8.19
C ILE A 65 11.75 -4.20 -9.56
N ALA A 66 12.09 -3.51 -10.63
CA ALA A 66 11.73 -3.90 -11.98
C ALA A 66 12.36 -5.24 -12.36
N ARG A 67 13.56 -5.51 -11.88
CA ARG A 67 14.34 -6.72 -12.18
C ARG A 67 14.12 -7.86 -11.19
N ASN A 68 13.88 -7.50 -9.91
CA ASN A 68 13.83 -8.44 -8.79
C ASN A 68 12.44 -8.50 -8.11
N GLY A 69 11.40 -8.00 -8.73
CA GLY A 69 10.06 -7.73 -8.16
C GLY A 69 9.38 -8.88 -7.39
N THR A 70 9.91 -10.11 -7.49
CA THR A 70 9.37 -11.28 -6.79
C THR A 70 9.66 -11.31 -5.27
N ASN A 71 10.53 -10.42 -4.78
CA ASN A 71 10.95 -10.38 -3.37
C ASN A 71 10.33 -9.23 -2.56
N LEU A 72 9.37 -8.50 -3.13
CA LEU A 72 8.67 -7.44 -2.42
C LEU A 72 7.68 -8.02 -1.40
N SER A 73 7.49 -7.32 -0.27
CA SER A 73 6.32 -7.58 0.55
C SER A 73 5.05 -7.27 -0.25
N PHE A 74 3.94 -7.94 0.06
CA PHE A 74 2.67 -7.71 -0.63
C PHE A 74 2.24 -6.24 -0.57
N HIS A 75 2.39 -5.60 0.60
CA HIS A 75 2.11 -4.18 0.78
C HIS A 75 2.96 -3.30 -0.14
N THR A 76 4.28 -3.55 -0.19
CA THR A 76 5.18 -2.80 -1.07
C THR A 76 4.85 -3.03 -2.55
N ALA A 77 4.52 -4.27 -2.91
CA ALA A 77 4.13 -4.59 -4.29
C ALA A 77 2.90 -3.79 -4.74
N ILE A 78 1.86 -3.68 -3.89
CA ILE A 78 0.70 -2.84 -4.17
C ILE A 78 1.10 -1.37 -4.32
N GLU A 79 1.94 -0.85 -3.42
CA GLU A 79 2.29 0.57 -3.37
C GLU A 79 3.13 1.03 -4.57
N VAL A 80 3.99 0.16 -5.11
CA VAL A 80 4.81 0.47 -6.30
C VAL A 80 4.15 0.06 -7.62
N SER A 81 2.96 -0.56 -7.59
CA SER A 81 2.24 -0.98 -8.78
C SER A 81 1.73 0.21 -9.58
N GLU A 82 1.72 0.09 -10.90
CA GLU A 82 1.05 1.04 -11.75
C GLU A 82 -0.47 1.04 -11.48
N TYR A 83 -1.09 2.21 -11.60
CA TYR A 83 -2.54 2.36 -11.38
C TYR A 83 -3.38 1.38 -12.23
N ARG A 84 -2.95 1.10 -13.45
CA ARG A 84 -3.59 0.14 -14.34
C ARG A 84 -3.60 -1.28 -13.76
N ASP A 85 -2.46 -1.73 -13.24
CA ASP A 85 -2.34 -3.08 -12.67
C ASP A 85 -3.21 -3.23 -11.42
N LEU A 86 -3.29 -2.16 -10.61
CA LEU A 86 -4.19 -2.10 -9.46
C LEU A 86 -5.66 -2.17 -9.87
N LEU A 87 -6.06 -1.48 -10.95
CA LEU A 87 -7.42 -1.57 -11.47
C LEU A 87 -7.75 -2.97 -11.99
N GLU A 88 -6.84 -3.61 -12.73
CA GLU A 88 -7.03 -4.99 -13.21
C GLU A 88 -7.19 -5.96 -12.03
N PHE A 89 -6.36 -5.82 -11.00
CA PHE A 89 -6.50 -6.59 -9.76
C PHE A 89 -7.86 -6.34 -9.09
N ARG A 90 -8.28 -5.09 -8.93
CA ARG A 90 -9.56 -4.74 -8.31
C ARG A 90 -10.74 -5.36 -9.05
N ILE A 91 -10.81 -5.23 -10.38
CA ILE A 91 -11.90 -5.79 -11.20
C ILE A 91 -12.06 -7.28 -10.93
N MET A 92 -10.96 -8.03 -10.91
CA MET A 92 -10.98 -9.47 -10.64
C MET A 92 -11.37 -9.77 -9.19
N PHE A 93 -10.76 -9.07 -8.25
CA PHE A 93 -10.88 -9.33 -6.82
C PHE A 93 -12.27 -8.94 -6.28
N GLU A 94 -12.78 -7.77 -6.67
CA GLU A 94 -14.08 -7.27 -6.22
C GLU A 94 -15.25 -8.05 -6.82
N ALA A 95 -15.11 -8.58 -8.03
CA ALA A 95 -16.11 -9.47 -8.61
C ALA A 95 -16.30 -10.75 -7.78
N GLU A 96 -15.20 -11.35 -7.32
CA GLU A 96 -15.26 -12.53 -6.44
C GLU A 96 -15.81 -12.18 -5.06
N LEU A 97 -15.45 -11.03 -4.49
CA LEU A 97 -16.01 -10.55 -3.23
C LEU A 97 -17.52 -10.36 -3.32
N ALA A 98 -18.01 -9.76 -4.40
CA ALA A 98 -19.44 -9.56 -4.64
C ALA A 98 -20.19 -10.91 -4.77
N TYR A 99 -19.60 -11.89 -5.45
CA TYR A 99 -20.17 -13.24 -5.52
C TYR A 99 -20.25 -13.90 -4.13
N LEU A 100 -19.20 -13.82 -3.32
CA LEU A 100 -19.20 -14.37 -1.98
C LEU A 100 -20.19 -13.64 -1.07
N ALA A 101 -20.27 -12.33 -1.14
CA ALA A 101 -21.24 -11.53 -0.40
C ALA A 101 -22.68 -11.91 -0.78
N ALA A 102 -22.98 -12.04 -2.07
CA ALA A 102 -24.30 -12.44 -2.53
C ALA A 102 -24.78 -13.79 -2.00
N THR A 103 -23.84 -14.67 -1.63
CA THR A 103 -24.15 -16.01 -1.10
C THR A 103 -24.11 -16.11 0.41
N ARG A 104 -23.54 -15.12 1.12
CA ARG A 104 -23.22 -15.20 2.55
C ARG A 104 -23.77 -14.06 3.40
N ALA A 105 -24.09 -12.92 2.75
CA ALA A 105 -24.53 -11.74 3.47
C ALA A 105 -25.84 -12.00 4.24
N THR A 106 -25.92 -11.42 5.42
CA THR A 106 -27.16 -11.32 6.18
C THR A 106 -28.03 -10.18 5.65
N ASP A 107 -29.31 -10.15 6.02
CA ASP A 107 -30.22 -9.05 5.65
C ASP A 107 -29.74 -7.70 6.18
N GLU A 108 -29.12 -7.68 7.38
CA GLU A 108 -28.53 -6.48 7.98
C GLU A 108 -27.33 -5.98 7.17
N GLU A 109 -26.45 -6.88 6.72
CA GLU A 109 -25.30 -6.51 5.87
C GLU A 109 -25.72 -6.01 4.50
N ILE A 110 -26.76 -6.61 3.92
CA ILE A 110 -27.37 -6.10 2.67
C ILE A 110 -27.90 -4.68 2.85
N ALA A 111 -28.54 -4.39 3.99
CA ALA A 111 -29.02 -3.04 4.31
C ALA A 111 -27.86 -2.04 4.48
N GLN A 112 -26.73 -2.46 5.07
CA GLN A 112 -25.52 -1.63 5.18
C GLN A 112 -24.90 -1.32 3.81
N ILE A 113 -24.79 -2.31 2.94
CA ILE A 113 -24.33 -2.12 1.55
C ILE A 113 -25.24 -1.13 0.81
N ALA A 114 -26.56 -1.28 0.95
CA ALA A 114 -27.53 -0.37 0.31
C ALA A 114 -27.41 1.07 0.86
N GLU A 115 -27.18 1.25 2.15
CA GLU A 115 -26.96 2.58 2.74
C GLU A 115 -25.64 3.21 2.27
N ALA A 116 -24.56 2.42 2.16
CA ALA A 116 -23.28 2.89 1.62
C ALA A 116 -23.44 3.37 0.16
N LEU A 117 -24.16 2.60 -0.68
CA LEU A 117 -24.47 2.99 -2.06
C LEU A 117 -25.28 4.28 -2.13
N LYS A 118 -26.29 4.44 -1.30
CA LYS A 118 -27.10 5.65 -1.22
C LYS A 118 -26.26 6.88 -0.82
N ASN A 119 -25.36 6.74 0.13
CA ASN A 119 -24.44 7.80 0.52
C ASN A 119 -23.50 8.20 -0.62
N MET A 120 -23.01 7.24 -1.39
CA MET A 120 -22.24 7.47 -2.60
C MET A 120 -23.02 8.30 -3.64
N GLU A 121 -24.29 7.94 -3.90
CA GLU A 121 -25.19 8.67 -4.80
C GLU A 121 -25.48 10.10 -4.34
N LEU A 122 -25.69 10.31 -3.04
CA LEU A 122 -25.94 11.62 -2.44
C LEU A 122 -24.76 12.58 -2.57
N HIS A 123 -23.54 12.07 -2.63
CA HIS A 123 -22.33 12.87 -2.67
C HIS A 123 -21.60 12.84 -4.02
N ARG A 124 -22.28 12.39 -5.09
CA ARG A 124 -21.69 12.23 -6.44
C ARG A 124 -21.06 13.50 -7.02
N ASP A 125 -21.51 14.68 -6.57
CA ASP A 125 -21.03 15.97 -7.06
C ASP A 125 -19.81 16.49 -6.27
N ASN A 126 -19.39 15.78 -5.22
CA ASN A 126 -18.21 16.08 -4.43
C ASN A 126 -17.21 14.91 -4.51
N LEU A 127 -16.16 15.10 -5.29
CA LEU A 127 -15.21 14.02 -5.61
C LEU A 127 -14.56 13.37 -4.37
N LEU A 128 -14.24 14.15 -3.35
CA LEU A 128 -13.65 13.62 -2.10
C LEU A 128 -14.65 12.76 -1.33
N LEU A 129 -15.89 13.26 -1.17
CA LEU A 129 -16.94 12.50 -0.49
C LEU A 129 -17.38 11.29 -1.30
N LEU A 130 -17.46 11.42 -2.62
CA LEU A 130 -17.76 10.30 -3.52
C LEU A 130 -16.71 9.20 -3.36
N SER A 131 -15.42 9.53 -3.42
CA SER A 131 -14.33 8.57 -3.24
C SER A 131 -14.37 7.89 -1.85
N TYR A 132 -14.66 8.66 -0.80
CA TYR A 132 -14.83 8.10 0.54
C TYR A 132 -15.99 7.10 0.61
N HIS A 133 -17.15 7.45 0.08
CA HIS A 133 -18.34 6.58 0.11
C HIS A 133 -18.24 5.39 -0.85
N ASP A 134 -17.58 5.55 -1.99
CA ASP A 134 -17.22 4.45 -2.90
C ASP A 134 -16.41 3.39 -2.15
N MET A 135 -15.43 3.84 -1.41
CA MET A 135 -14.58 3.01 -0.60
C MET A 135 -15.36 2.28 0.51
N GLN A 136 -16.27 2.98 1.22
CA GLN A 136 -17.14 2.37 2.22
C GLN A 136 -18.01 1.28 1.59
N PHE A 137 -18.58 1.53 0.41
CA PHE A 137 -19.37 0.54 -0.32
C PHE A 137 -18.58 -0.75 -0.60
N HIS A 138 -17.36 -0.63 -1.14
CA HIS A 138 -16.50 -1.78 -1.42
C HIS A 138 -16.10 -2.55 -0.15
N MET A 139 -15.87 -1.84 0.96
CA MET A 139 -15.57 -2.47 2.25
C MET A 139 -16.77 -3.22 2.83
N GLU A 140 -18.00 -2.68 2.73
CA GLU A 140 -19.20 -3.39 3.18
C GLU A 140 -19.44 -4.66 2.37
N VAL A 141 -19.27 -4.62 1.04
CA VAL A 141 -19.33 -5.83 0.19
C VAL A 141 -18.27 -6.85 0.61
N CYS A 142 -17.04 -6.37 0.88
CA CYS A 142 -15.95 -7.23 1.33
C CYS A 142 -16.25 -7.88 2.69
N ASN A 143 -16.77 -7.13 3.65
CA ASN A 143 -17.16 -7.62 4.97
C ASN A 143 -18.22 -8.71 4.87
N ALA A 144 -19.23 -8.51 4.01
CA ALA A 144 -20.30 -9.45 3.76
C ALA A 144 -19.83 -10.75 3.06
N SER A 145 -18.61 -10.78 2.52
CA SER A 145 -17.99 -12.01 2.00
C SER A 145 -17.65 -13.04 3.09
N HIS A 146 -17.59 -12.61 4.36
CA HIS A 146 -17.21 -13.41 5.53
C HIS A 146 -15.87 -14.13 5.40
N ASN A 147 -14.95 -13.60 4.57
CA ASN A 147 -13.61 -14.14 4.39
C ASN A 147 -12.56 -13.17 4.93
N LYS A 148 -12.05 -13.46 6.14
CA LYS A 148 -11.09 -12.60 6.85
C LYS A 148 -9.79 -12.33 6.08
N LEU A 149 -9.34 -13.28 5.26
CA LEU A 149 -8.14 -13.08 4.44
C LEU A 149 -8.41 -12.05 3.35
N LEU A 150 -9.54 -12.17 2.65
CA LEU A 150 -9.93 -11.22 1.60
C LEU A 150 -10.19 -9.82 2.19
N GLN A 151 -10.79 -9.73 3.39
CA GLN A 151 -10.96 -8.47 4.12
C GLN A 151 -9.60 -7.79 4.39
N SER A 152 -8.61 -8.56 4.87
CA SER A 152 -7.26 -8.03 5.13
C SER A 152 -6.57 -7.56 3.85
N ILE A 153 -6.72 -8.28 2.73
CA ILE A 153 -6.17 -7.89 1.44
C ILE A 153 -6.86 -6.61 0.94
N MET A 154 -8.19 -6.54 1.01
CA MET A 154 -8.94 -5.35 0.59
C MET A 154 -8.51 -4.12 1.38
N GLN A 155 -8.33 -4.23 2.70
CA GLN A 155 -7.87 -3.13 3.54
C GLN A 155 -6.50 -2.59 3.08
N MET A 156 -5.54 -3.48 2.78
CA MET A 156 -4.21 -3.06 2.30
C MET A 156 -4.29 -2.36 0.94
N VAL A 157 -5.11 -2.85 0.03
CA VAL A 157 -5.33 -2.24 -1.29
C VAL A 157 -5.99 -0.87 -1.14
N HIS A 158 -7.01 -0.78 -0.29
CA HIS A 158 -7.73 0.43 0.05
C HIS A 158 -6.81 1.54 0.57
N ASP A 159 -5.99 1.24 1.59
CA ASP A 159 -5.07 2.22 2.20
C ASP A 159 -4.11 2.82 1.16
N THR A 160 -3.74 2.03 0.15
CA THR A 160 -2.87 2.49 -0.95
C THR A 160 -3.63 3.39 -1.94
N PHE A 161 -4.87 3.05 -2.29
CA PHE A 161 -5.71 3.88 -3.15
C PHE A 161 -6.01 5.24 -2.53
N GLU A 162 -6.36 5.29 -1.24
CA GLU A 162 -6.63 6.52 -0.53
C GLU A 162 -5.42 7.46 -0.56
N LYS A 163 -4.23 6.94 -0.31
CA LYS A 163 -2.97 7.70 -0.41
C LYS A 163 -2.72 8.22 -1.83
N SER A 164 -2.97 7.40 -2.85
CA SER A 164 -2.76 7.77 -4.26
C SER A 164 -3.70 8.89 -4.69
N ILE A 165 -4.97 8.82 -4.29
CA ILE A 165 -5.97 9.87 -4.54
C ILE A 165 -5.55 11.16 -3.82
N TYR A 166 -5.20 11.08 -2.53
CA TYR A 166 -4.76 12.24 -1.75
C TYR A 166 -3.55 12.92 -2.40
N THR A 167 -2.55 12.15 -2.82
CA THR A 167 -1.34 12.68 -3.48
C THR A 167 -1.67 13.34 -4.81
N ALA A 168 -2.53 12.74 -5.62
CA ALA A 168 -2.95 13.31 -6.91
C ALA A 168 -3.65 14.67 -6.78
N PHE A 169 -4.37 14.91 -5.67
CA PHE A 169 -5.07 16.19 -5.41
C PHE A 169 -4.21 17.24 -4.72
N HIS A 170 -3.05 16.90 -4.17
CA HIS A 170 -2.19 17.82 -3.41
C HIS A 170 -0.82 18.05 -4.07
N SER A 171 -0.60 17.53 -5.27
CA SER A 171 0.64 17.70 -6.06
C SER A 171 0.58 18.87 -7.05
N GLU A 172 -0.20 19.93 -6.77
CA GLU A 172 -0.13 21.23 -7.45
C GLU A 172 0.68 22.26 -6.66
#